data_6abc534e731a93a65a8321e304d78277
#
_entry.id   6abc534e731a93a65a8321e304d78277
#
_cell.length_a   1.000
_cell.length_b   1.000
_cell.length_c   1.000
_cell.angle_alpha   90.00
_cell.angle_beta   90.00
_cell.angle_gamma   90.00
#
_symmetry.space_group_name_H-M   'P 1'
#
loop_
_entity.id
_entity.type
_entity.pdbx_description
1 polymer ?
#
loop_
_entity_poly.entity_id
_entity_poly.type
_entity_poly.pdbx_seq_one_letter_code
_entity_poly.pdbx_strand_id
1 'polypeptide(L)'
;MSDWGKQSPLVVGIGNRFRMDDGVGPWVAETLQKTGLDARVHAGDGTGLLDLFEDHEDIILVDATRSGATPGSLVSLDAGRAPLHADMFHYSTHRFGLAEAVETARALGCLPERLWVYGIEGKDFGAGIGLTACVELTALALVADLAADRPNSS
;
A
#
# COMPACT_ATOMS: atom_id res chain seq x y z
N MET A 1 3.36 -5.14 19.76
CA MET A 1 2.15 -5.95 19.71
C MET A 1 1.26 -5.54 18.55
N SER A 2 0.66 -6.50 17.91
CA SER A 2 -0.17 -6.22 16.74
C SER A 2 -1.50 -5.57 17.12
N ASP A 3 -1.93 -4.58 16.33
CA ASP A 3 -3.24 -3.95 16.49
C ASP A 3 -4.31 -4.58 15.60
N TRP A 4 -3.99 -5.69 14.95
CA TRP A 4 -4.89 -6.25 13.95
C TRP A 4 -6.02 -7.09 14.54
N GLY A 5 -6.11 -7.18 15.86
CA GLY A 5 -7.16 -7.95 16.50
C GLY A 5 -7.05 -9.43 16.22
N LYS A 6 -8.17 -10.07 15.95
CA LYS A 6 -8.21 -11.51 15.77
C LYS A 6 -7.93 -11.95 14.35
N GLN A 7 -7.97 -11.05 13.39
CA GLN A 7 -7.78 -11.37 11.99
C GLN A 7 -6.61 -10.60 11.41
N SER A 8 -5.91 -11.23 10.51
CA SER A 8 -4.86 -10.55 9.76
C SER A 8 -5.48 -9.52 8.84
N PRO A 9 -4.83 -8.38 8.65
CA PRO A 9 -5.33 -7.40 7.70
C PRO A 9 -5.22 -7.92 6.27
N LEU A 10 -6.03 -7.36 5.38
CA LEU A 10 -5.83 -7.52 3.95
C LEU A 10 -4.75 -6.55 3.51
N VAL A 11 -3.71 -7.06 2.87
CA VAL A 11 -2.66 -6.22 2.30
C VAL A 11 -2.94 -6.04 0.81
N VAL A 12 -2.98 -4.81 0.35
CA VAL A 12 -3.23 -4.50 -1.06
C VAL A 12 -2.02 -3.76 -1.61
N GLY A 13 -1.30 -4.41 -2.50
CA GLY A 13 -0.15 -3.80 -3.18
C GLY A 13 -0.59 -3.14 -4.46
N ILE A 14 -0.44 -1.82 -4.53
CA ILE A 14 -0.92 -1.02 -5.65
C ILE A 14 0.22 -0.67 -6.56
N GLY A 15 0.03 -0.79 -7.86
CA GLY A 15 1.00 -0.32 -8.83
C GLY A 15 1.07 -1.17 -10.08
N ASN A 16 2.05 -0.83 -10.92
CA ASN A 16 2.30 -1.49 -12.19
C ASN A 16 3.73 -2.03 -12.20
N ARG A 17 3.86 -3.36 -12.20
CA ARG A 17 5.17 -4.02 -12.15
C ARG A 17 6.02 -3.76 -13.39
N PHE A 18 5.44 -3.26 -14.45
CA PHE A 18 6.16 -2.98 -15.71
C PHE A 18 6.74 -1.57 -15.74
N ARG A 19 6.69 -0.84 -14.63
CA ARG A 19 7.20 0.51 -14.53
C ARG A 19 8.18 0.66 -13.36
N MET A 20 9.15 -0.23 -13.30
CA MET A 20 10.23 -0.22 -12.30
C MET A 20 9.69 -0.08 -10.87
N ASP A 21 10.02 1.00 -10.15
CA ASP A 21 9.65 1.15 -8.74
C ASP A 21 8.15 1.30 -8.50
N ASP A 22 7.37 1.61 -9.55
CA ASP A 22 5.92 1.59 -9.43
C ASP A 22 5.40 0.18 -9.12
N GLY A 23 6.22 -0.83 -9.33
CA GLY A 23 5.91 -2.22 -9.01
C GLY A 23 6.17 -2.61 -7.57
N VAL A 24 6.56 -1.67 -6.67
CA VAL A 24 6.90 -2.04 -5.30
C VAL A 24 5.68 -2.58 -4.54
N GLY A 25 4.50 -1.98 -4.73
CA GLY A 25 3.28 -2.50 -4.10
C GLY A 25 3.00 -3.94 -4.50
N PRO A 26 2.89 -4.25 -5.80
CA PRO A 26 2.75 -5.63 -6.24
C PRO A 26 3.83 -6.57 -5.73
N TRP A 27 5.08 -6.10 -5.70
CA TRP A 27 6.19 -6.91 -5.20
C TRP A 27 5.99 -7.30 -3.73
N VAL A 28 5.60 -6.33 -2.90
CA VAL A 28 5.33 -6.56 -1.48
C VAL A 28 4.17 -7.54 -1.31
N ALA A 29 3.07 -7.33 -2.04
CA ALA A 29 1.90 -8.19 -1.92
C ALA A 29 2.23 -9.63 -2.32
N GLU A 30 2.92 -9.81 -3.43
CA GLU A 30 3.27 -11.15 -3.91
C GLU A 30 4.22 -11.86 -2.96
N THR A 31 5.15 -11.11 -2.36
CA THR A 31 6.07 -11.68 -1.38
C THR A 31 5.32 -12.11 -0.12
N LEU A 32 4.36 -11.30 0.33
CA LEU A 32 3.56 -11.63 1.51
C LEU A 32 2.62 -12.81 1.27
N GLN A 33 2.13 -12.99 0.05
CA GLN A 33 1.32 -14.17 -0.28
C GLN A 33 2.06 -15.46 0.05
N LYS A 34 3.36 -15.48 -0.14
CA LYS A 34 4.19 -16.66 0.16
C LYS A 34 4.29 -16.94 1.65
N THR A 35 3.99 -15.97 2.50
CA THR A 35 4.02 -16.15 3.95
C THR A 35 2.65 -16.55 4.51
N GLY A 36 1.64 -16.67 3.66
CA GLY A 36 0.30 -17.06 4.08
C GLY A 36 -0.61 -15.90 4.45
N LEU A 37 -0.14 -14.66 4.32
CA LEU A 37 -0.99 -13.49 4.54
C LEU A 37 -1.94 -13.30 3.36
N ASP A 38 -3.12 -12.74 3.65
CA ASP A 38 -4.05 -12.35 2.59
C ASP A 38 -3.54 -11.06 1.96
N ALA A 39 -2.97 -11.17 0.79
CA ALA A 39 -2.38 -10.05 0.08
C ALA A 39 -2.80 -10.11 -1.38
N ARG A 40 -3.10 -8.96 -1.95
CA ARG A 40 -3.60 -8.86 -3.33
C ARG A 40 -2.90 -7.73 -4.06
N VAL A 41 -2.75 -7.91 -5.36
CA VAL A 41 -2.24 -6.87 -6.25
C VAL A 41 -3.44 -6.11 -6.81
N HIS A 42 -3.32 -4.79 -6.90
CA HIS A 42 -4.40 -3.93 -7.37
C HIS A 42 -3.83 -2.84 -8.28
N ALA A 43 -4.56 -2.51 -9.32
CA ALA A 43 -4.09 -1.48 -10.26
C ALA A 43 -4.22 -0.06 -9.70
N GLY A 44 -5.02 0.14 -8.66
CA GLY A 44 -5.13 1.44 -8.00
C GLY A 44 -6.33 2.28 -8.44
N ASP A 45 -7.23 1.73 -9.24
CA ASP A 45 -8.46 2.45 -9.59
C ASP A 45 -9.33 2.63 -8.34
N GLY A 46 -9.80 3.85 -8.14
CA GLY A 46 -10.49 4.21 -6.89
C GLY A 46 -11.78 3.48 -6.68
N THR A 47 -12.53 3.18 -7.75
CA THR A 47 -13.79 2.43 -7.59
C THR A 47 -13.54 1.02 -7.06
N GLY A 48 -12.52 0.35 -7.58
CA GLY A 48 -12.14 -0.97 -7.08
C GLY A 48 -11.67 -0.92 -5.63
N LEU A 49 -10.94 0.13 -5.26
CA LEU A 49 -10.50 0.31 -3.87
C LEU A 49 -11.69 0.55 -2.94
N LEU A 50 -12.68 1.34 -3.37
CA LEU A 50 -13.88 1.56 -2.56
C LEU A 50 -14.62 0.26 -2.29
N ASP A 51 -14.69 -0.64 -3.27
CA ASP A 51 -15.29 -1.95 -3.08
C ASP A 51 -14.55 -2.75 -2.01
N LEU A 52 -13.24 -2.72 -2.02
CA LEU A 52 -12.45 -3.40 -1.00
C LEU A 52 -12.69 -2.80 0.40
N PHE A 53 -12.83 -1.48 0.48
CA PHE A 53 -13.07 -0.81 1.75
C PHE A 53 -14.42 -1.25 2.36
N GLU A 54 -15.42 -1.50 1.53
CA GLU A 54 -16.73 -1.97 2.02
C GLU A 54 -16.66 -3.38 2.59
N ASP A 55 -15.79 -4.21 2.02
CA ASP A 55 -15.75 -5.63 2.37
C ASP A 55 -14.77 -5.98 3.48
N HIS A 56 -13.92 -5.05 3.88
CA HIS A 56 -12.84 -5.34 4.83
C HIS A 56 -12.71 -4.21 5.84
N GLU A 57 -12.49 -4.58 7.09
CA GLU A 57 -12.35 -3.61 8.18
C GLU A 57 -10.89 -3.30 8.53
N ASP A 58 -9.96 -4.15 8.12
CA ASP A 58 -8.53 -3.98 8.40
C ASP A 58 -7.78 -4.09 7.07
N ILE A 59 -7.28 -2.97 6.57
CA ILE A 59 -6.59 -2.93 5.29
C ILE A 59 -5.25 -2.21 5.41
N ILE A 60 -4.25 -2.76 4.77
CA ILE A 60 -2.96 -2.10 4.57
C ILE A 60 -2.77 -1.89 3.07
N LEU A 61 -2.61 -0.65 2.67
CA LEU A 61 -2.29 -0.30 1.28
C LEU A 61 -0.80 -0.03 1.17
N VAL A 62 -0.17 -0.56 0.12
CA VAL A 62 1.25 -0.32 -0.16
C VAL A 62 1.36 0.20 -1.58
N ASP A 63 2.01 1.34 -1.74
CA ASP A 63 2.15 1.98 -3.05
C ASP A 63 3.49 2.71 -3.11
N ALA A 64 3.95 2.96 -4.32
CA ALA A 64 5.10 3.82 -4.53
C ALA A 64 4.68 5.29 -4.37
N THR A 65 5.58 6.11 -3.85
CA THR A 65 5.37 7.55 -3.80
C THR A 65 6.37 8.26 -4.70
N ARG A 66 6.01 9.46 -5.12
CA ARG A 66 6.88 10.35 -5.87
C ARG A 66 6.70 11.75 -5.33
N SER A 67 7.21 11.95 -4.13
CA SER A 67 6.97 13.17 -3.34
C SER A 67 8.17 14.10 -3.29
N GLY A 68 9.30 13.67 -3.84
CA GLY A 68 10.54 14.42 -3.73
C GLY A 68 11.39 14.02 -2.53
N ALA A 69 10.92 13.06 -1.74
CA ALA A 69 11.71 12.53 -0.63
C ALA A 69 12.89 11.70 -1.15
N THR A 70 13.80 11.34 -0.28
CA THR A 70 14.92 10.48 -0.64
C THR A 70 14.40 9.12 -1.11
N PRO A 71 14.81 8.64 -2.30
CA PRO A 71 14.38 7.33 -2.79
C PRO A 71 14.65 6.22 -1.76
N GLY A 72 13.68 5.34 -1.61
CA GLY A 72 13.74 4.29 -0.59
C GLY A 72 13.15 4.69 0.75
N SER A 73 12.79 5.97 0.93
CA SER A 73 12.14 6.40 2.17
C SER A 73 10.78 5.73 2.32
N LEU A 74 10.46 5.36 3.54
CA LEU A 74 9.15 4.78 3.88
C LEU A 74 8.34 5.80 4.66
N VAL A 75 7.10 6.02 4.25
CA VAL A 75 6.13 6.77 5.03
C VAL A 75 4.99 5.83 5.40
N SER A 76 4.53 5.91 6.65
CA SER A 76 3.37 5.15 7.10
C SER A 76 2.33 6.14 7.61
N LEU A 77 1.11 5.99 7.11
CA LEU A 77 0.02 6.91 7.41
C LEU A 77 -1.18 6.13 7.93
N ASP A 78 -1.68 6.57 9.08
CA ASP A 78 -2.95 6.07 9.61
C ASP A 78 -4.07 6.90 8.98
N ALA A 79 -4.72 6.34 7.97
CA ALA A 79 -5.75 7.06 7.24
C ALA A 79 -7.00 7.32 8.08
N GLY A 80 -7.16 6.60 9.19
CA GLY A 80 -8.24 6.88 10.13
C GLY A 80 -8.03 8.18 10.91
N ARG A 81 -6.78 8.65 11.01
CA ARG A 81 -6.44 9.82 11.82
C ARG A 81 -6.00 11.03 11.03
N ALA A 82 -5.51 10.83 9.82
CA ALA A 82 -4.96 11.92 9.04
C ALA A 82 -5.40 11.80 7.59
N PRO A 83 -5.64 12.95 6.93
CA PRO A 83 -6.00 12.91 5.52
C PRO A 83 -4.81 12.54 4.66
N LEU A 84 -5.10 11.95 3.49
CA LEU A 84 -4.08 11.67 2.48
C LEU A 84 -4.04 12.81 1.48
N HIS A 85 -2.83 13.19 1.11
CA HIS A 85 -2.63 14.20 0.09
C HIS A 85 -2.31 13.54 -1.24
N ALA A 86 -3.08 13.86 -2.28
CA ALA A 86 -2.92 13.28 -3.59
C ALA A 86 -1.51 13.47 -4.16
N ASP A 87 -0.83 14.55 -3.77
CA ASP A 87 0.51 14.86 -4.26
C ASP A 87 1.52 13.76 -3.99
N MET A 88 1.34 12.97 -2.93
CA MET A 88 2.25 11.88 -2.60
C MET A 88 2.16 10.75 -3.63
N PHE A 89 0.99 10.57 -4.21
CA PHE A 89 0.70 9.46 -5.11
C PHE A 89 0.40 9.93 -6.53
N HIS A 90 0.94 11.08 -6.92
CA HIS A 90 0.59 11.72 -8.20
C HIS A 90 1.10 10.94 -9.41
N TYR A 91 1.92 9.92 -9.21
CA TYR A 91 2.37 9.08 -10.32
C TYR A 91 1.29 8.12 -10.80
N SER A 92 0.18 8.03 -10.11
CA SER A 92 -0.94 7.19 -10.52
C SER A 92 -1.45 7.61 -11.90
N THR A 93 -1.81 6.62 -12.74
CA THR A 93 -2.43 6.86 -14.02
C THR A 93 -3.94 7.07 -13.89
N HIS A 94 -4.48 6.91 -12.69
CA HIS A 94 -5.91 7.05 -12.44
C HIS A 94 -6.21 8.42 -11.88
N ARG A 95 -7.20 9.12 -12.47
CA ARG A 95 -7.67 10.39 -11.92
C ARG A 95 -8.32 10.18 -10.56
N PHE A 96 -9.05 9.10 -10.42
CA PHE A 96 -9.63 8.70 -9.16
C PHE A 96 -8.83 7.49 -8.67
N GLY A 97 -7.79 7.76 -7.91
CA GLY A 97 -6.87 6.74 -7.43
C GLY A 97 -6.95 6.53 -5.93
N LEU A 98 -5.82 6.13 -5.35
CA LEU A 98 -5.77 5.75 -3.93
C LEU A 98 -6.19 6.89 -3.01
N ALA A 99 -5.57 8.05 -3.14
CA ALA A 99 -5.85 9.17 -2.23
C ALA A 99 -7.29 9.62 -2.36
N GLU A 100 -7.79 9.71 -3.59
CA GLU A 100 -9.17 10.11 -3.84
C GLU A 100 -10.16 9.09 -3.28
N ALA A 101 -9.87 7.80 -3.40
CA ALA A 101 -10.75 6.76 -2.85
C ALA A 101 -10.81 6.87 -1.32
N VAL A 102 -9.67 7.05 -0.67
CA VAL A 102 -9.62 7.16 0.78
C VAL A 102 -10.41 8.39 1.25
N GLU A 103 -10.22 9.54 0.60
CA GLU A 103 -10.91 10.75 1.03
C GLU A 103 -12.40 10.72 0.70
N THR A 104 -12.79 10.05 -0.38
CA THR A 104 -14.20 9.81 -0.68
C THR A 104 -14.84 8.94 0.39
N ALA A 105 -14.20 7.84 0.76
CA ALA A 105 -14.71 6.96 1.81
C ALA A 105 -14.81 7.70 3.14
N ARG A 106 -13.83 8.55 3.45
CA ARG A 106 -13.88 9.36 4.66
C ARG A 106 -15.09 10.29 4.67
N ALA A 107 -15.34 10.98 3.56
CA ALA A 107 -16.46 11.90 3.44
C ALA A 107 -17.80 11.19 3.56
N LEU A 108 -17.89 9.95 3.08
CA LEU A 108 -19.10 9.15 3.13
C LEU A 108 -19.25 8.37 4.44
N GLY A 109 -18.27 8.43 5.32
CA GLY A 109 -18.32 7.70 6.59
C GLY A 109 -18.15 6.20 6.45
N CYS A 110 -17.48 5.74 5.39
CA CYS A 110 -17.31 4.31 5.13
C CYS A 110 -15.85 3.87 5.01
N LEU A 111 -14.93 4.58 5.67
CA LEU A 111 -13.56 4.10 5.78
C LEU A 111 -13.54 2.78 6.56
N PRO A 112 -12.63 1.86 6.21
CA PRO A 112 -12.38 0.70 7.07
C PRO A 112 -12.06 1.15 8.49
N GLU A 113 -12.35 0.30 9.46
CA GLU A 113 -12.08 0.62 10.85
C GLU A 113 -10.59 0.90 11.08
N ARG A 114 -9.74 0.12 10.41
CA ARG A 114 -8.30 0.35 10.42
C ARG A 114 -7.80 0.36 8.99
N LEU A 115 -7.20 1.47 8.60
CA LEU A 115 -6.65 1.64 7.26
C LEU A 115 -5.30 2.31 7.36
N TRP A 116 -4.26 1.56 7.04
CA TRP A 116 -2.90 2.06 6.99
C TRP A 116 -2.42 2.14 5.56
N VAL A 117 -1.66 3.17 5.27
CA VAL A 117 -1.06 3.35 3.94
C VAL A 117 0.45 3.44 4.12
N TYR A 118 1.17 2.56 3.44
CA TYR A 118 2.62 2.60 3.39
C TYR A 118 3.05 3.06 2.01
N GLY A 119 3.83 4.13 1.98
CA GLY A 119 4.39 4.66 0.75
C GLY A 119 5.89 4.47 0.73
N ILE A 120 6.43 3.96 -0.37
CA ILE A 120 7.87 3.82 -0.55
C ILE A 120 8.28 4.72 -1.69
N GLU A 121 9.17 5.66 -1.39
CA GLU A 121 9.62 6.64 -2.38
C GLU A 121 10.41 5.95 -3.48
N GLY A 122 9.93 6.05 -4.72
CA GLY A 122 10.58 5.44 -5.86
C GLY A 122 11.69 6.31 -6.42
N LYS A 123 12.60 5.67 -7.15
CA LYS A 123 13.71 6.34 -7.81
C LYS A 123 13.53 6.35 -9.32
N ASP A 124 13.06 5.25 -9.89
CA ASP A 124 12.94 5.08 -11.34
C ASP A 124 11.57 4.50 -11.65
N PHE A 125 10.80 5.21 -12.45
CA PHE A 125 9.46 4.80 -12.88
C PHE A 125 9.39 4.54 -14.39
N GLY A 126 10.53 4.35 -15.02
CA GLY A 126 10.59 4.06 -16.45
C GLY A 126 10.06 2.68 -16.79
N ALA A 127 9.97 2.39 -18.08
CA ALA A 127 9.53 1.06 -18.52
C ALA A 127 10.55 0.01 -18.09
N GLY A 128 10.06 -1.11 -17.59
CA GLY A 128 10.91 -2.22 -17.18
C GLY A 128 10.38 -2.93 -15.95
N ILE A 129 10.98 -4.06 -15.64
CA ILE A 129 10.62 -4.89 -14.50
C ILE A 129 11.76 -4.86 -13.50
N GLY A 130 11.41 -4.79 -12.22
CA GLY A 130 12.39 -4.84 -11.14
C GLY A 130 12.46 -3.54 -10.37
N LEU A 131 12.86 -3.63 -9.12
CA LEU A 131 12.98 -2.49 -8.22
C LEU A 131 14.42 -1.99 -8.19
N THR A 132 14.60 -0.68 -8.03
CA THR A 132 15.94 -0.16 -7.74
C THR A 132 16.38 -0.65 -6.36
N ALA A 133 17.69 -0.68 -6.14
CA ALA A 133 18.24 -1.29 -4.92
C ALA A 133 17.73 -0.67 -3.64
N CYS A 134 17.61 0.66 -3.59
CA CYS A 134 17.15 1.34 -2.37
C CYS A 134 15.69 1.02 -2.08
N VAL A 135 14.87 0.90 -3.10
CA VAL A 135 13.45 0.56 -2.94
C VAL A 135 13.31 -0.90 -2.51
N GLU A 136 14.10 -1.78 -3.11
CA GLU A 136 14.04 -3.20 -2.75
C GLU A 136 14.42 -3.42 -1.29
N LEU A 137 15.44 -2.75 -0.79
CA LEU A 137 15.85 -2.87 0.62
C LEU A 137 14.71 -2.47 1.56
N THR A 138 14.05 -1.37 1.26
CA THR A 138 12.92 -0.91 2.08
C THR A 138 11.75 -1.87 1.98
N ALA A 139 11.47 -2.38 0.78
CA ALA A 139 10.39 -3.34 0.58
C ALA A 139 10.65 -4.64 1.36
N LEU A 140 11.88 -5.12 1.38
CA LEU A 140 12.23 -6.30 2.17
C LEU A 140 12.00 -6.06 3.66
N ALA A 141 12.40 -4.89 4.18
CA ALA A 141 12.18 -4.56 5.58
C ALA A 141 10.68 -4.48 5.90
N LEU A 142 9.90 -3.87 5.01
CA LEU A 142 8.45 -3.77 5.21
C LEU A 142 7.80 -5.16 5.22
N VAL A 143 8.19 -6.03 4.29
CA VAL A 143 7.67 -7.40 4.27
C VAL A 143 7.96 -8.10 5.59
N ALA A 144 9.19 -7.97 6.10
CA ALA A 144 9.56 -8.60 7.36
C ALA A 144 8.69 -8.08 8.51
N ASP A 145 8.48 -6.77 8.57
CA ASP A 145 7.66 -6.17 9.61
C ASP A 145 6.20 -6.62 9.53
N LEU A 146 5.61 -6.61 8.34
CA LEU A 146 4.22 -7.01 8.17
C LEU A 146 4.02 -8.49 8.42
N ALA A 147 4.96 -9.32 8.03
CA ALA A 147 4.87 -10.76 8.26
C ALA A 147 5.01 -11.09 9.75
N ALA A 148 5.86 -10.36 10.47
CA ALA A 148 6.06 -10.58 11.90
C ALA A 148 4.87 -10.11 12.74
N ASP A 149 4.12 -9.12 12.26
CA ASP A 149 3.03 -8.48 13.00
C ASP A 149 1.68 -9.19 12.79
N ARG A 150 1.71 -10.51 12.60
CA ARG A 150 0.48 -11.29 12.41
C ARG A 150 -0.12 -11.66 13.75
N PRO A 151 -1.46 -11.61 13.89
CA PRO A 151 -2.10 -11.92 15.16
C PRO A 151 -1.82 -13.31 15.69
N ASN A 152 -1.59 -14.28 14.82
CA ASN A 152 -1.36 -15.66 15.21
C ASN A 152 0.07 -16.13 14.99
N SER A 153 1.00 -15.22 14.94
CA SER A 153 2.41 -15.52 14.68
C SER A 153 3.17 -15.89 15.95
N SER A 154 2.66 -16.67 16.75
CA SER A 154 3.33 -17.09 17.97
C SER A 154 4.25 -18.27 17.76
#